data_9f1d83f23d799f4e8b777d42cfb92815
#
_entry.id   9f1d83f23d799f4e8b777d42cfb92815
#
_cell.length_a   1.000
_cell.length_b   1.000
_cell.length_c   1.000
_cell.angle_alpha   90.00
_cell.angle_beta   90.00
_cell.angle_gamma   90.00
#
_symmetry.space_group_name_H-M   'P 1'
#
loop_
_entity.id
_entity.type
_entity.pdbx_description
1 polymer ?
#
loop_
_entity_poly.entity_id
_entity_poly.type
_entity_poly.pdbx_seq_one_letter_code
_entity_poly.pdbx_strand_id
1 'polypeptide(L)'
;MKRIFSIFLSGIIMAGSVLCVSAQNDVDKKYDSYRESVGSEQATDTVELTPTSNNGKSYEFDIDVPSGNYNIFLNYTVKAVRTDTIKYILKINGECPFAECKNLSAPISYVEESRTFPKDTGGNEISGNLIVSNNAVSAPVCDSEGIFKGNYSFFLGDTSRKLTVEVTDGDIILSSVTLKPAREIPEYAEYSKNNKGKQEGGVIKLNAEHPDNRTSKSIFTFCDASGASVQPVAEDKIVMNALGGSQWRRVGESAEWKIDVPKSGLYELRIKYMQGYTNGRGVSRSFYIDGEVPFKEALNIYFPYSSKWKEMTFSNEKGAYAFYLEKGEHTVTLAVSLGDLSEIIKDCKTVLSELNTVYRRIITLTGVTPDSYRDYQLEDKIPEVIEAIGKEAQRLDAIVERLNKSQKGGTESGVLRRLSRQLKKFNDDPDKIAPQLTQFQSNIS
;
A
#
# COMPACT_ATOMS: atom_id res chain seq x y z
N MET A 1 -16.96 -52.07 29.54
CA MET A 1 -16.24 -52.06 28.23
C MET A 1 -16.92 -51.28 27.09
N LYS A 2 -18.26 -51.18 27.01
CA LYS A 2 -18.94 -50.44 25.93
C LYS A 2 -18.91 -48.90 26.01
N ARG A 3 -18.67 -48.30 27.17
CA ARG A 3 -18.63 -46.84 27.34
C ARG A 3 -17.26 -46.20 27.03
N ILE A 4 -16.18 -46.95 27.07
CA ILE A 4 -14.82 -46.45 26.78
C ILE A 4 -14.58 -46.39 25.29
N PHE A 5 -15.21 -47.26 24.50
CA PHE A 5 -15.08 -47.29 23.03
C PHE A 5 -15.80 -46.12 22.32
N SER A 6 -16.88 -45.58 22.94
CA SER A 6 -17.64 -44.47 22.39
C SER A 6 -16.90 -43.12 22.53
N ILE A 7 -16.07 -42.96 23.55
CA ILE A 7 -15.31 -41.71 23.79
C ILE A 7 -14.09 -41.63 22.85
N PHE A 8 -13.50 -42.80 22.52
CA PHE A 8 -12.38 -42.83 21.58
C PHE A 8 -12.81 -42.53 20.13
N LEU A 9 -14.00 -42.96 19.71
CA LEU A 9 -14.50 -42.74 18.36
C LEU A 9 -14.94 -41.29 18.14
N SER A 10 -15.51 -40.62 19.14
CA SER A 10 -15.86 -39.18 19.06
C SER A 10 -14.63 -38.27 19.07
N GLY A 11 -13.54 -38.66 19.75
CA GLY A 11 -12.27 -37.94 19.75
C GLY A 11 -11.55 -37.97 18.41
N ILE A 12 -11.63 -39.08 17.68
CA ILE A 12 -11.02 -39.23 16.36
C ILE A 12 -11.81 -38.47 15.30
N ILE A 13 -13.13 -38.37 15.39
CA ILE A 13 -13.97 -37.60 14.47
C ILE A 13 -13.78 -36.09 14.67
N MET A 14 -13.57 -35.64 15.94
CA MET A 14 -13.27 -34.23 16.22
C MET A 14 -11.86 -33.86 15.77
N ALA A 15 -10.86 -34.72 15.90
CA ALA A 15 -9.51 -34.46 15.41
C ALA A 15 -9.44 -34.47 13.87
N GLY A 16 -10.23 -35.33 13.20
CA GLY A 16 -10.32 -35.37 11.74
C GLY A 16 -11.01 -34.12 11.14
N SER A 17 -12.03 -33.57 11.81
CA SER A 17 -12.71 -32.37 11.34
C SER A 17 -11.89 -31.07 11.56
N VAL A 18 -11.06 -31.00 12.60
CA VAL A 18 -10.14 -29.91 12.86
C VAL A 18 -8.97 -29.91 11.86
N LEU A 19 -8.48 -31.08 11.47
CA LEU A 19 -7.42 -31.22 10.46
C LEU A 19 -7.91 -30.90 9.03
N CYS A 20 -9.18 -31.20 8.70
CA CYS A 20 -9.74 -30.79 7.40
C CYS A 20 -10.07 -29.30 7.31
N VAL A 21 -10.40 -28.64 8.42
CA VAL A 21 -10.66 -27.18 8.44
C VAL A 21 -9.35 -26.40 8.36
N SER A 22 -8.25 -26.90 8.92
CA SER A 22 -6.94 -26.23 8.79
C SER A 22 -6.32 -26.33 7.40
N ALA A 23 -6.54 -27.45 6.67
CA ALA A 23 -6.01 -27.62 5.33
C ALA A 23 -6.75 -26.80 4.26
N GLN A 24 -8.00 -26.39 4.50
CA GLN A 24 -8.79 -25.61 3.56
C GLN A 24 -8.63 -24.08 3.77
N ASN A 25 -8.07 -23.65 4.90
CA ASN A 25 -7.85 -22.24 5.25
C ASN A 25 -6.47 -21.70 4.83
N ASP A 26 -5.54 -22.55 4.40
CA ASP A 26 -4.17 -22.10 4.06
C ASP A 26 -4.07 -21.44 2.68
N VAL A 27 -5.06 -21.62 1.79
CA VAL A 27 -4.98 -21.12 0.40
C VAL A 27 -5.25 -19.60 0.30
N ASP A 28 -5.89 -18.99 1.30
CA ASP A 28 -6.27 -17.57 1.30
C ASP A 28 -5.77 -16.79 2.54
N LYS A 29 -4.71 -17.26 3.17
CA LYS A 29 -4.11 -16.58 4.33
C LYS A 29 -3.61 -15.20 3.93
N LYS A 30 -4.13 -14.15 4.59
CA LYS A 30 -3.68 -12.77 4.37
C LYS A 30 -2.33 -12.52 5.06
N TYR A 31 -1.62 -11.49 4.64
CA TYR A 31 -0.30 -11.14 5.19
C TYR A 31 -0.28 -10.95 6.71
N ASP A 32 -1.30 -10.33 7.30
CA ASP A 32 -1.37 -10.17 8.76
C ASP A 32 -1.37 -11.52 9.49
N SER A 33 -2.21 -12.46 9.03
CA SER A 33 -2.25 -13.81 9.59
C SER A 33 -0.96 -14.60 9.32
N TYR A 34 -0.31 -14.36 8.19
CA TYR A 34 1.01 -14.91 7.88
C TYR A 34 2.04 -14.44 8.91
N ARG A 35 2.14 -13.12 9.17
CA ARG A 35 3.08 -12.56 10.15
C ARG A 35 2.94 -13.14 11.55
N GLU A 36 1.70 -13.38 11.99
CA GLU A 36 1.40 -13.97 13.31
C GLU A 36 1.80 -15.44 13.41
N SER A 37 1.92 -16.15 12.28
CA SER A 37 2.17 -17.60 12.23
C SER A 37 3.62 -17.99 11.97
N VAL A 38 4.47 -17.05 11.55
CA VAL A 38 5.88 -17.33 11.24
C VAL A 38 6.79 -16.97 12.41
N GLY A 39 8.04 -17.47 12.37
CA GLY A 39 9.05 -17.18 13.38
C GLY A 39 9.39 -15.69 13.49
N SER A 40 9.74 -15.25 14.69
CA SER A 40 10.16 -13.87 14.97
C SER A 40 11.68 -13.67 14.86
N GLU A 41 12.42 -14.67 14.39
CA GLU A 41 13.88 -14.60 14.24
C GLU A 41 14.23 -13.49 13.24
N GLN A 42 15.25 -12.69 13.60
CA GLN A 42 15.74 -11.63 12.75
C GLN A 42 16.91 -12.15 11.89
N ALA A 43 16.86 -11.89 10.60
CA ALA A 43 18.00 -12.11 9.72
C ALA A 43 19.13 -11.13 10.08
N THR A 44 20.38 -11.52 9.84
CA THR A 44 21.57 -10.72 10.16
C THR A 44 22.21 -10.13 8.91
N ASP A 45 22.17 -10.84 7.80
CA ASP A 45 22.97 -10.54 6.62
C ASP A 45 22.10 -10.19 5.42
N THR A 46 22.64 -9.28 4.59
CA THR A 46 22.07 -8.99 3.28
C THR A 46 22.67 -9.96 2.27
N VAL A 47 21.82 -10.66 1.52
CA VAL A 47 22.24 -11.65 0.52
C VAL A 47 21.65 -11.29 -0.83
N GLU A 48 22.47 -11.37 -1.88
CA GLU A 48 22.02 -11.18 -3.25
C GLU A 48 21.96 -12.55 -3.95
N LEU A 49 20.81 -12.87 -4.52
CA LEU A 49 20.55 -14.10 -5.25
C LEU A 49 20.51 -13.80 -6.75
N THR A 50 21.19 -14.61 -7.54
CA THR A 50 21.10 -14.58 -9.01
C THR A 50 20.16 -15.66 -9.52
N PRO A 51 19.44 -15.44 -10.65
CA PRO A 51 18.55 -16.44 -11.18
C PRO A 51 19.30 -17.72 -11.58
N THR A 52 18.83 -18.86 -11.10
CA THR A 52 19.31 -20.20 -11.48
C THR A 52 18.56 -20.74 -12.72
N SER A 53 17.35 -20.23 -12.96
CA SER A 53 16.55 -20.53 -14.16
C SER A 53 15.78 -19.29 -14.60
N ASN A 54 15.65 -19.11 -15.92
CA ASN A 54 14.94 -17.99 -16.52
C ASN A 54 14.38 -18.37 -17.89
N ASN A 55 13.05 -18.27 -18.05
CA ASN A 55 12.36 -18.46 -19.34
C ASN A 55 11.81 -17.14 -19.93
N GLY A 56 12.24 -15.99 -19.45
CA GLY A 56 11.80 -14.66 -19.86
C GLY A 56 10.60 -14.11 -19.09
N LYS A 57 9.82 -14.95 -18.41
CA LYS A 57 8.69 -14.54 -17.55
C LYS A 57 8.74 -15.13 -16.16
N SER A 58 9.36 -16.28 -15.97
CA SER A 58 9.56 -16.91 -14.69
C SER A 58 11.04 -16.97 -14.38
N TYR A 59 11.41 -16.51 -13.20
CA TYR A 59 12.76 -16.45 -12.67
C TYR A 59 12.80 -17.25 -11.39
N GLU A 60 13.72 -18.21 -11.30
CA GLU A 60 13.91 -19.05 -10.12
C GLU A 60 15.26 -18.74 -9.47
N PHE A 61 15.27 -18.72 -8.14
CA PHE A 61 16.44 -18.45 -7.32
C PHE A 61 16.54 -19.53 -6.25
N ASP A 62 17.73 -20.09 -6.08
CA ASP A 62 17.98 -20.99 -4.96
C ASP A 62 18.25 -20.18 -3.69
N ILE A 63 17.56 -20.54 -2.60
CA ILE A 63 17.68 -19.90 -1.30
C ILE A 63 18.65 -20.74 -0.45
N ASP A 64 19.74 -20.11 -0.07
CA ASP A 64 20.70 -20.64 0.90
C ASP A 64 21.10 -19.50 1.85
N VAL A 65 20.22 -19.22 2.82
CA VAL A 65 20.37 -18.12 3.76
C VAL A 65 20.05 -18.60 5.18
N PRO A 66 20.63 -17.98 6.22
CA PRO A 66 20.25 -18.24 7.60
C PRO A 66 18.76 -18.02 7.84
N SER A 67 18.20 -18.79 8.76
CA SER A 67 16.80 -18.63 9.18
C SER A 67 16.54 -17.22 9.72
N GLY A 68 15.46 -16.60 9.29
CA GLY A 68 15.09 -15.24 9.73
C GLY A 68 14.09 -14.54 8.83
N ASN A 69 13.71 -13.34 9.24
CA ASN A 69 12.80 -12.48 8.52
C ASN A 69 13.55 -11.55 7.55
N TYR A 70 13.20 -11.60 6.28
CA TYR A 70 13.81 -10.82 5.21
C TYR A 70 12.80 -9.95 4.48
N ASN A 71 13.21 -8.74 4.10
CA ASN A 71 12.56 -7.98 3.05
C ASN A 71 13.18 -8.36 1.71
N ILE A 72 12.36 -8.58 0.70
CA ILE A 72 12.80 -8.99 -0.64
C ILE A 72 12.79 -7.76 -1.55
N PHE A 73 13.89 -7.53 -2.27
CA PHE A 73 14.03 -6.48 -3.28
C PHE A 73 14.28 -7.10 -4.64
N LEU A 74 13.53 -6.70 -5.65
CA LEU A 74 13.72 -7.12 -7.03
C LEU A 74 14.63 -6.12 -7.74
N ASN A 75 15.72 -6.59 -8.34
CA ASN A 75 16.65 -5.78 -9.11
C ASN A 75 16.46 -6.08 -10.60
N TYR A 76 15.90 -5.15 -11.36
CA TYR A 76 15.52 -5.37 -12.75
C TYR A 76 15.71 -4.15 -13.63
N THR A 77 15.76 -4.39 -14.94
CA THR A 77 15.65 -3.34 -15.98
C THR A 77 14.39 -3.58 -16.82
N VAL A 78 13.75 -2.51 -17.24
CA VAL A 78 12.53 -2.57 -18.07
C VAL A 78 12.95 -2.62 -19.54
N LYS A 79 12.50 -3.66 -20.27
CA LYS A 79 12.78 -3.81 -21.72
C LYS A 79 11.80 -3.01 -22.58
N ALA A 80 10.52 -3.10 -22.26
CA ALA A 80 9.48 -2.43 -23.01
C ALA A 80 8.32 -2.06 -22.08
N VAL A 81 7.74 -0.87 -22.29
CA VAL A 81 6.59 -0.39 -21.55
C VAL A 81 5.33 -0.66 -22.34
N ARG A 82 4.50 -1.54 -21.81
CA ARG A 82 3.16 -1.84 -22.33
C ARG A 82 2.07 -1.52 -21.32
N THR A 83 2.46 -1.33 -20.05
CA THR A 83 1.59 -1.15 -18.88
C THR A 83 2.16 -0.08 -17.97
N ASP A 84 1.36 0.45 -17.04
CA ASP A 84 1.80 1.47 -16.09
C ASP A 84 2.70 0.92 -14.97
N THR A 85 2.61 -0.38 -14.69
CA THR A 85 3.38 -1.09 -13.64
C THR A 85 3.69 -2.50 -14.09
N ILE A 86 4.75 -3.08 -13.55
CA ILE A 86 5.07 -4.49 -13.72
C ILE A 86 4.24 -5.29 -12.72
N LYS A 87 3.52 -6.32 -13.18
CA LYS A 87 2.78 -7.23 -12.28
C LYS A 87 3.47 -8.58 -12.21
N TYR A 88 3.49 -9.14 -11.01
CA TYR A 88 4.16 -10.43 -10.78
C TYR A 88 3.54 -11.20 -9.61
N ILE A 89 3.83 -12.49 -9.57
CA ILE A 89 3.50 -13.42 -8.50
C ILE A 89 4.82 -13.83 -7.85
N LEU A 90 4.84 -13.89 -6.53
CA LEU A 90 5.99 -14.36 -5.77
C LEU A 90 5.63 -15.66 -5.04
N LYS A 91 6.47 -16.67 -5.22
CA LYS A 91 6.30 -17.99 -4.61
C LYS A 91 7.56 -18.40 -3.86
N ILE A 92 7.37 -19.10 -2.74
CA ILE A 92 8.44 -19.79 -2.01
C ILE A 92 8.10 -21.27 -2.05
N ASN A 93 9.05 -22.10 -2.51
CA ASN A 93 8.86 -23.54 -2.73
C ASN A 93 7.63 -23.87 -3.60
N GLY A 94 7.28 -23.00 -4.57
CA GLY A 94 6.17 -23.18 -5.51
C GLY A 94 4.83 -22.66 -5.02
N GLU A 95 4.69 -22.22 -3.77
CA GLU A 95 3.46 -21.69 -3.16
C GLU A 95 3.57 -20.22 -2.79
N CYS A 96 2.45 -19.49 -2.86
CA CYS A 96 2.39 -18.11 -2.37
C CYS A 96 2.28 -18.14 -0.84
N PRO A 97 3.20 -17.50 -0.11
CA PRO A 97 3.18 -17.49 1.36
C PRO A 97 1.91 -16.89 1.95
N PHE A 98 1.32 -15.95 1.25
CA PHE A 98 0.06 -15.28 1.60
C PHE A 98 -0.65 -14.80 0.32
N ALA A 99 -1.93 -14.44 0.43
CA ALA A 99 -2.79 -14.18 -0.73
C ALA A 99 -2.31 -13.02 -1.60
N GLU A 100 -1.76 -11.97 -0.97
CA GLU A 100 -1.29 -10.77 -1.66
C GLU A 100 -0.10 -11.06 -2.59
N CYS A 101 0.67 -12.13 -2.35
CA CYS A 101 1.75 -12.57 -3.24
C CYS A 101 1.29 -12.97 -4.64
N LYS A 102 -0.01 -13.20 -4.84
CA LYS A 102 -0.61 -13.51 -6.14
C LYS A 102 -0.79 -12.28 -7.04
N ASN A 103 -0.73 -11.07 -6.48
CA ASN A 103 -0.97 -9.81 -7.22
C ASN A 103 -0.06 -8.69 -6.74
N LEU A 104 1.23 -8.86 -6.93
CA LEU A 104 2.24 -7.86 -6.60
C LEU A 104 2.51 -6.96 -7.81
N SER A 105 2.95 -5.73 -7.53
CA SER A 105 3.38 -4.79 -8.55
C SER A 105 4.73 -4.17 -8.22
N ALA A 106 5.49 -3.87 -9.27
CA ALA A 106 6.75 -3.16 -9.19
C ALA A 106 6.71 -1.92 -10.11
N PRO A 107 7.37 -0.81 -9.74
CA PRO A 107 7.31 0.43 -10.49
C PRO A 107 8.11 0.35 -11.80
N ILE A 108 7.73 1.21 -12.75
CA ILE A 108 8.54 1.55 -13.91
C ILE A 108 9.23 2.88 -13.61
N SER A 109 10.54 2.93 -13.81
CA SER A 109 11.33 4.14 -13.60
C SER A 109 11.32 5.02 -14.85
N TYR A 110 10.95 6.29 -14.70
CA TYR A 110 10.98 7.29 -15.76
C TYR A 110 11.91 8.44 -15.38
N VAL A 111 12.66 8.89 -16.37
CA VAL A 111 13.56 10.05 -16.27
C VAL A 111 13.23 11.06 -17.36
N GLU A 112 13.59 12.31 -17.16
CA GLU A 112 13.53 13.29 -18.22
C GLU A 112 14.64 13.02 -19.25
N GLU A 113 14.30 13.09 -20.54
CA GLU A 113 15.27 12.91 -21.64
C GLU A 113 16.38 13.97 -21.58
N SER A 114 16.07 15.14 -21.04
CA SER A 114 17.01 16.23 -20.80
C SER A 114 16.75 16.88 -19.45
N ARG A 115 17.80 17.28 -18.76
CA ARG A 115 17.67 18.05 -17.50
C ARG A 115 17.25 19.51 -17.73
N THR A 116 17.30 20.00 -18.96
CA THR A 116 16.82 21.33 -19.33
C THR A 116 15.51 21.20 -20.07
N PHE A 117 14.52 21.97 -19.67
CA PHE A 117 13.23 21.99 -20.37
C PHE A 117 13.38 22.44 -21.81
N PRO A 118 12.79 21.73 -22.78
CA PRO A 118 12.73 22.19 -24.16
C PRO A 118 11.99 23.52 -24.22
N LYS A 119 12.33 24.35 -25.24
CA LYS A 119 11.69 25.64 -25.42
C LYS A 119 11.00 25.70 -26.78
N ASP A 120 9.85 26.37 -26.83
CA ASP A 120 9.17 26.70 -28.07
C ASP A 120 9.86 27.87 -28.82
N THR A 121 9.33 28.24 -29.96
CA THR A 121 9.86 29.34 -30.77
C THR A 121 9.75 30.70 -30.08
N GLY A 122 8.87 30.87 -29.11
CA GLY A 122 8.72 32.04 -28.25
C GLY A 122 9.65 32.06 -27.04
N GLY A 123 10.41 30.96 -26.83
CA GLY A 123 11.30 30.81 -25.68
C GLY A 123 10.60 30.34 -24.40
N ASN A 124 9.32 29.92 -24.49
CA ASN A 124 8.58 29.33 -23.40
C ASN A 124 9.08 27.92 -23.14
N GLU A 125 9.23 27.53 -21.87
CA GLU A 125 9.54 26.16 -21.49
C GLU A 125 8.33 25.25 -21.70
N ILE A 126 8.60 24.04 -22.16
CA ILE A 126 7.63 22.96 -22.34
C ILE A 126 8.02 21.82 -21.40
N SER A 127 7.04 21.12 -20.86
CA SER A 127 7.30 19.95 -20.04
C SER A 127 8.21 18.95 -20.77
N GLY A 128 9.23 18.46 -20.08
CA GLY A 128 10.19 17.51 -20.65
C GLY A 128 9.53 16.20 -21.08
N ASN A 129 10.08 15.57 -22.11
CA ASN A 129 9.69 14.23 -22.50
C ASN A 129 10.19 13.21 -21.47
N LEU A 130 9.31 12.30 -21.03
CA LEU A 130 9.64 11.24 -20.09
C LEU A 130 9.94 9.94 -20.84
N ILE A 131 11.15 9.47 -20.67
CA ILE A 131 11.62 8.19 -21.20
C ILE A 131 11.78 7.18 -20.05
N VAL A 132 11.72 5.89 -20.38
CA VAL A 132 12.03 4.84 -19.43
C VAL A 132 13.49 4.89 -19.08
N SER A 133 13.80 4.81 -17.79
CA SER A 133 15.19 4.74 -17.35
C SER A 133 15.82 3.41 -17.79
N ASN A 134 17.01 3.50 -18.34
CA ASN A 134 17.83 2.32 -18.64
C ASN A 134 18.59 1.79 -17.40
N ASN A 135 18.52 2.52 -16.28
CA ASN A 135 19.16 2.09 -15.04
C ASN A 135 18.39 0.93 -14.40
N ALA A 136 19.11 0.07 -13.71
CA ALA A 136 18.49 -0.96 -12.89
C ALA A 136 17.64 -0.32 -11.79
N VAL A 137 16.44 -0.86 -11.59
CA VAL A 137 15.52 -0.49 -10.51
C VAL A 137 15.66 -1.53 -9.41
N SER A 138 15.81 -1.09 -8.16
CA SER A 138 15.71 -1.94 -6.99
C SER A 138 14.41 -1.63 -6.28
N ALA A 139 13.42 -2.51 -6.38
CA ALA A 139 12.10 -2.30 -5.84
C ALA A 139 11.79 -3.29 -4.71
N PRO A 140 11.35 -2.83 -3.52
CA PRO A 140 10.93 -3.72 -2.46
C PRO A 140 9.63 -4.43 -2.82
N VAL A 141 9.47 -5.65 -2.33
CA VAL A 141 8.18 -6.35 -2.37
C VAL A 141 7.28 -5.75 -1.28
N CYS A 142 6.24 -5.06 -1.69
CA CYS A 142 5.31 -4.34 -0.82
C CYS A 142 3.87 -4.51 -1.29
N ASP A 143 2.92 -4.03 -0.50
CA ASP A 143 1.51 -4.07 -0.84
C ASP A 143 1.19 -3.18 -2.04
N SER A 144 0.73 -3.79 -3.14
CA SER A 144 0.33 -3.08 -4.37
C SER A 144 -0.86 -2.14 -4.18
N GLU A 145 -1.68 -2.37 -3.15
CA GLU A 145 -2.84 -1.55 -2.82
C GLU A 145 -2.52 -0.49 -1.75
N GLY A 146 -1.35 -0.60 -1.09
CA GLY A 146 -0.89 0.32 -0.05
C GLY A 146 -1.70 0.27 1.25
N ILE A 147 -2.43 -0.81 1.50
CA ILE A 147 -3.17 -1.02 2.75
C ILE A 147 -2.17 -1.35 3.86
N PHE A 148 -1.27 -2.29 3.60
CA PHE A 148 -0.12 -2.51 4.47
C PHE A 148 0.95 -1.45 4.19
N LYS A 149 1.44 -0.79 5.24
CA LYS A 149 2.47 0.25 5.13
C LYS A 149 3.85 -0.36 5.32
N GLY A 150 4.72 -0.14 4.35
CA GLY A 150 6.09 -0.65 4.36
C GLY A 150 6.27 -1.91 3.52
N ASN A 151 7.43 -2.54 3.67
CA ASN A 151 7.82 -3.71 2.91
C ASN A 151 7.25 -4.98 3.53
N TYR A 152 6.85 -5.95 2.72
CA TYR A 152 6.52 -7.28 3.21
C TYR A 152 7.77 -7.97 3.77
N SER A 153 7.59 -8.64 4.90
CA SER A 153 8.61 -9.49 5.52
C SER A 153 8.29 -10.95 5.25
N PHE A 154 9.28 -11.70 4.84
CA PHE A 154 9.20 -13.11 4.53
C PHE A 154 10.10 -13.89 5.48
N PHE A 155 9.54 -14.85 6.20
CA PHE A 155 10.34 -15.76 6.99
C PHE A 155 10.95 -16.82 6.07
N LEU A 156 12.27 -16.83 5.98
CA LEU A 156 13.03 -17.83 5.25
C LEU A 156 13.76 -18.71 6.28
N GLY A 157 13.53 -19.99 6.24
CA GLY A 157 14.12 -20.96 7.14
C GLY A 157 14.78 -22.10 6.37
N ASP A 158 15.25 -23.12 7.11
CA ASP A 158 15.96 -24.28 6.54
C ASP A 158 15.14 -25.06 5.49
N THR A 159 13.82 -24.91 5.47
CA THR A 159 12.92 -25.52 4.49
C THR A 159 12.71 -24.67 3.24
N SER A 160 13.10 -23.38 3.27
CA SER A 160 12.96 -22.50 2.12
C SER A 160 14.10 -22.75 1.14
N ARG A 161 13.81 -23.38 -0.01
CA ARG A 161 14.83 -23.80 -0.97
C ARG A 161 14.80 -23.01 -2.26
N LYS A 162 13.62 -22.52 -2.65
CA LYS A 162 13.42 -21.88 -3.94
C LYS A 162 12.51 -20.67 -3.84
N LEU A 163 12.94 -19.54 -4.39
CA LEU A 163 12.13 -18.37 -4.64
C LEU A 163 11.81 -18.33 -6.13
N THR A 164 10.54 -18.08 -6.48
CA THR A 164 10.12 -17.93 -7.86
C THR A 164 9.40 -16.58 -8.02
N VAL A 165 9.79 -15.82 -9.04
CA VAL A 165 9.13 -14.58 -9.45
C VAL A 165 8.56 -14.79 -10.85
N GLU A 166 7.22 -14.80 -10.96
CA GLU A 166 6.51 -14.97 -12.23
C GLU A 166 5.96 -13.62 -12.68
N VAL A 167 6.50 -13.05 -13.74
CA VAL A 167 6.02 -11.78 -14.32
C VAL A 167 4.76 -12.06 -15.14
N THR A 168 3.63 -11.56 -14.67
CA THR A 168 2.31 -11.73 -15.31
C THR A 168 2.00 -10.63 -16.30
N ASP A 169 2.51 -9.39 -16.05
CA ASP A 169 2.34 -8.24 -16.93
C ASP A 169 3.60 -7.37 -16.92
N GLY A 170 3.99 -6.88 -18.09
CA GLY A 170 5.24 -6.12 -18.30
C GLY A 170 6.34 -6.97 -18.95
N ASP A 171 7.43 -6.29 -19.32
CA ASP A 171 8.61 -6.90 -19.97
C ASP A 171 9.88 -6.37 -19.29
N ILE A 172 10.52 -7.23 -18.50
CA ILE A 172 11.69 -6.92 -17.69
C ILE A 172 12.82 -7.94 -17.88
N ILE A 173 14.01 -7.56 -17.48
CA ILE A 173 15.12 -8.47 -17.14
C ILE A 173 15.31 -8.37 -15.63
N LEU A 174 14.94 -9.40 -14.90
CA LEU A 174 15.23 -9.52 -13.48
C LEU A 174 16.66 -10.07 -13.34
N SER A 175 17.57 -9.21 -12.90
CA SER A 175 19.00 -9.52 -12.80
C SER A 175 19.35 -10.24 -11.50
N SER A 176 18.73 -9.84 -10.40
CA SER A 176 18.95 -10.44 -9.08
C SER A 176 17.78 -10.15 -8.14
N VAL A 177 17.79 -10.83 -7.01
CA VAL A 177 16.94 -10.54 -5.85
C VAL A 177 17.84 -10.29 -4.65
N THR A 178 17.62 -9.17 -3.97
CA THR A 178 18.33 -8.86 -2.72
C THR A 178 17.43 -9.17 -1.54
N LEU A 179 17.89 -10.02 -0.64
CA LEU A 179 17.28 -10.33 0.65
C LEU A 179 17.95 -9.44 1.70
N LYS A 180 17.21 -8.50 2.29
CA LYS A 180 17.70 -7.64 3.38
C LYS A 180 17.04 -8.06 4.69
N PRO A 181 17.75 -8.03 5.83
CA PRO A 181 17.13 -8.24 7.13
C PRO A 181 15.90 -7.34 7.31
N ALA A 182 14.77 -7.94 7.68
CA ALA A 182 13.57 -7.17 7.99
C ALA A 182 13.77 -6.45 9.32
N ARG A 183 13.82 -5.13 9.29
CA ARG A 183 13.98 -4.29 10.48
C ARG A 183 12.64 -3.72 10.89
N GLU A 184 12.39 -3.67 12.19
CA GLU A 184 11.30 -2.86 12.70
C GLU A 184 11.63 -1.38 12.50
N ILE A 185 10.70 -0.66 11.87
CA ILE A 185 10.82 0.78 11.69
C ILE A 185 10.53 1.42 13.06
N PRO A 186 11.46 2.22 13.64
CA PRO A 186 11.24 2.85 14.93
C PRO A 186 10.16 3.93 14.86
N GLU A 187 9.54 4.27 15.96
CA GLU A 187 8.76 5.49 16.08
C GLU A 187 9.68 6.72 16.11
N TYR A 188 9.18 7.89 15.71
CA TYR A 188 9.98 9.12 15.70
C TYR A 188 10.60 9.45 17.07
N ALA A 189 9.88 9.16 18.14
CA ALA A 189 10.38 9.39 19.50
C ALA A 189 11.67 8.60 19.80
N GLU A 190 11.74 7.36 19.35
CA GLU A 190 12.93 6.51 19.47
C GLU A 190 14.04 6.98 18.51
N TYR A 191 13.69 7.23 17.25
CA TYR A 191 14.61 7.76 16.24
C TYR A 191 15.25 9.06 16.71
N SER A 192 14.48 10.01 17.23
CA SER A 192 14.95 11.27 17.75
C SER A 192 15.87 11.10 18.97
N LYS A 193 15.54 10.16 19.86
CA LYS A 193 16.38 9.83 21.02
C LYS A 193 17.73 9.28 20.60
N ASN A 194 17.77 8.40 19.59
CA ASN A 194 19.01 7.79 19.08
C ASN A 194 19.91 8.82 18.37
N ASN A 195 19.32 9.90 17.86
CA ASN A 195 20.03 11.00 17.21
C ASN A 195 20.26 12.22 18.12
N LYS A 196 19.93 12.13 19.42
CA LYS A 196 20.08 13.22 20.38
C LYS A 196 21.55 13.62 20.52
N GLY A 197 21.80 14.93 20.45
CA GLY A 197 23.17 15.51 20.59
C GLY A 197 23.96 15.56 19.27
N LYS A 198 23.42 15.07 18.16
CA LYS A 198 23.98 15.33 16.83
C LYS A 198 23.80 16.81 16.48
N GLN A 199 24.79 17.36 15.77
CA GLN A 199 24.79 18.78 15.39
C GLN A 199 23.72 19.05 14.32
N GLU A 200 23.26 20.28 14.23
CA GLU A 200 22.45 20.74 13.09
C GLU A 200 23.29 20.69 11.80
N GLY A 201 22.63 20.32 10.72
CA GLY A 201 23.19 20.32 9.38
C GLY A 201 23.35 21.72 8.80
N GLY A 202 23.37 21.81 7.48
CA GLY A 202 23.34 23.05 6.73
C GLY A 202 21.95 23.31 6.13
N VAL A 203 21.92 24.14 5.09
CA VAL A 203 20.72 24.39 4.27
C VAL A 203 20.95 23.82 2.88
N ILE A 204 20.03 22.96 2.45
CA ILE A 204 19.99 22.39 1.10
C ILE A 204 18.73 22.95 0.44
N LYS A 205 18.88 23.52 -0.76
CA LYS A 205 17.74 23.97 -1.58
C LYS A 205 17.59 23.01 -2.76
N LEU A 206 16.37 22.56 -2.97
CA LEU A 206 16.03 21.62 -4.01
C LEU A 206 14.94 22.22 -4.92
N ASN A 207 15.14 22.12 -6.22
CA ASN A 207 14.14 22.46 -7.23
C ASN A 207 13.26 21.24 -7.47
N ALA A 208 12.11 21.20 -6.80
CA ALA A 208 11.24 20.03 -6.79
C ALA A 208 10.60 19.72 -8.16
N GLU A 209 10.60 20.66 -9.08
CA GLU A 209 10.14 20.48 -10.46
C GLU A 209 11.06 19.59 -11.31
N HIS A 210 12.29 19.33 -10.86
CA HIS A 210 13.27 18.46 -11.52
C HIS A 210 13.59 17.21 -10.71
N PRO A 211 12.67 16.23 -10.57
CA PRO A 211 13.01 14.97 -9.96
C PRO A 211 13.98 14.17 -10.84
N ASP A 212 14.91 13.48 -10.20
CA ASP A 212 15.86 12.59 -10.89
C ASP A 212 15.18 11.30 -11.37
N ASN A 213 14.08 10.89 -10.71
CA ASN A 213 13.33 9.70 -11.07
C ASN A 213 11.84 9.86 -10.72
N ARG A 214 10.97 9.18 -11.46
CA ARG A 214 9.51 9.09 -11.23
C ARG A 214 9.02 7.69 -11.56
N THR A 215 8.02 7.24 -10.85
CA THR A 215 7.42 5.92 -11.11
C THR A 215 6.20 5.96 -12.02
N SER A 216 5.81 7.14 -12.50
CA SER A 216 4.68 7.31 -13.41
C SER A 216 4.87 8.51 -14.32
N LYS A 217 4.43 8.38 -15.58
CA LYS A 217 4.34 9.51 -16.52
C LYS A 217 3.29 10.54 -16.12
N SER A 218 2.36 10.17 -15.23
CA SER A 218 1.35 11.08 -14.69
C SER A 218 1.93 12.15 -13.77
N ILE A 219 3.16 11.93 -13.26
CA ILE A 219 3.89 12.92 -12.46
C ILE A 219 4.69 13.81 -13.42
N PHE A 220 4.04 14.80 -14.01
CA PHE A 220 4.65 15.69 -14.99
C PHE A 220 4.92 17.07 -14.40
N THR A 221 5.85 17.78 -15.00
CA THR A 221 6.20 19.15 -14.65
C THR A 221 5.32 20.13 -15.42
N PHE A 222 4.87 21.20 -14.78
CA PHE A 222 4.00 22.21 -15.38
C PHE A 222 4.31 23.62 -14.85
N CYS A 223 3.80 24.64 -15.55
CA CYS A 223 3.85 26.02 -15.08
C CYS A 223 2.61 26.31 -14.23
N ASP A 224 2.81 26.78 -13.01
CA ASP A 224 1.76 27.35 -12.18
C ASP A 224 1.98 28.85 -12.04
N ALA A 225 1.10 29.65 -12.61
CA ALA A 225 1.11 31.12 -12.56
C ALA A 225 0.11 31.67 -11.52
N SER A 226 -0.50 30.83 -10.67
CA SER A 226 -1.54 31.24 -9.73
C SER A 226 -1.05 32.08 -8.55
N GLY A 227 0.25 32.22 -8.37
CA GLY A 227 0.82 32.98 -7.28
C GLY A 227 2.28 33.41 -7.48
N ALA A 228 2.59 34.68 -7.17
CA ALA A 228 3.96 35.20 -7.22
C ALA A 228 4.95 34.49 -6.28
N SER A 229 4.45 33.64 -5.40
CA SER A 229 5.28 32.88 -4.45
C SER A 229 5.86 31.59 -5.04
N VAL A 230 5.40 31.15 -6.23
CA VAL A 230 5.93 29.95 -6.91
C VAL A 230 7.17 30.38 -7.69
N GLN A 231 8.25 29.65 -7.57
CA GLN A 231 9.51 29.96 -8.23
C GLN A 231 9.97 28.74 -9.03
N PRO A 232 10.64 28.94 -10.17
CA PRO A 232 10.94 30.20 -10.84
C PRO A 232 9.73 30.88 -11.47
N VAL A 233 9.80 32.23 -11.65
CA VAL A 233 8.80 33.03 -12.37
C VAL A 233 9.53 33.87 -13.41
N ALA A 234 8.97 33.97 -14.64
CA ALA A 234 9.37 34.92 -15.63
C ALA A 234 8.18 35.82 -15.99
N GLU A 235 8.40 37.11 -16.22
CA GLU A 235 7.33 38.06 -16.49
C GLU A 235 6.73 37.87 -17.90
N ASP A 236 7.54 37.46 -18.87
CA ASP A 236 7.21 37.42 -20.31
C ASP A 236 7.25 35.99 -20.90
N LYS A 237 7.50 34.97 -20.09
CA LYS A 237 7.69 33.59 -20.56
C LYS A 237 7.08 32.58 -19.60
N ILE A 238 6.67 31.44 -20.16
CA ILE A 238 6.30 30.27 -19.40
C ILE A 238 7.57 29.57 -18.91
N VAL A 239 7.67 29.34 -17.60
CA VAL A 239 8.73 28.55 -16.97
C VAL A 239 8.09 27.42 -16.16
N MET A 240 8.70 26.24 -16.21
CA MET A 240 8.25 25.10 -15.44
C MET A 240 8.68 25.28 -13.98
N ASN A 241 7.71 25.24 -13.06
CA ASN A 241 7.94 25.56 -11.64
C ASN A 241 7.13 24.71 -10.67
N ALA A 242 6.42 23.69 -11.15
CA ALA A 242 5.61 22.81 -10.32
C ALA A 242 5.60 21.38 -10.85
N LEU A 243 5.43 20.40 -9.96
CA LEU A 243 5.41 18.97 -10.27
C LEU A 243 4.10 18.33 -9.84
N GLY A 244 3.56 17.41 -10.65
CA GLY A 244 2.52 16.45 -10.29
C GLY A 244 1.10 16.85 -10.70
N GLY A 245 0.60 18.00 -10.28
CA GLY A 245 -0.78 18.44 -10.56
C GLY A 245 -1.84 17.45 -10.02
N SER A 246 -3.00 17.38 -10.67
CA SER A 246 -4.13 16.52 -10.28
C SER A 246 -3.88 15.02 -10.55
N GLN A 247 -2.85 14.67 -11.27
CA GLN A 247 -2.61 13.30 -11.73
C GLN A 247 -1.68 12.49 -10.82
N TRP A 248 -0.92 13.12 -9.95
CA TRP A 248 -0.09 12.41 -8.95
C TRP A 248 -0.95 11.92 -7.77
N ARG A 249 -1.69 10.83 -7.99
CA ARG A 249 -2.77 10.38 -7.09
C ARG A 249 -2.87 8.88 -6.84
N ARG A 250 -2.20 8.03 -7.63
CA ARG A 250 -2.27 6.58 -7.43
C ARG A 250 -1.29 6.17 -6.34
N VAL A 251 -1.72 5.27 -5.47
CA VAL A 251 -0.87 4.73 -4.39
C VAL A 251 0.41 4.13 -4.97
N GLY A 252 1.54 4.40 -4.32
CA GLY A 252 2.86 3.95 -4.76
C GLY A 252 3.51 4.83 -5.84
N GLU A 253 2.76 5.71 -6.53
CA GLU A 253 3.40 6.67 -7.43
C GLU A 253 4.31 7.62 -6.66
N SER A 254 5.58 7.71 -7.08
CA SER A 254 6.62 8.45 -6.38
C SER A 254 7.48 9.29 -7.30
N ALA A 255 8.05 10.33 -6.72
CA ALA A 255 9.12 11.12 -7.31
C ALA A 255 10.32 11.11 -6.34
N GLU A 256 11.51 11.06 -6.91
CA GLU A 256 12.77 10.95 -6.20
C GLU A 256 13.73 12.04 -6.65
N TRP A 257 14.46 12.61 -5.71
CA TRP A 257 15.46 13.63 -5.93
C TRP A 257 16.77 13.22 -5.28
N LYS A 258 17.86 13.47 -5.97
CA LYS A 258 19.21 13.39 -5.45
C LYS A 258 19.58 14.70 -4.77
N ILE A 259 20.15 14.60 -3.59
CA ILE A 259 20.65 15.72 -2.81
C ILE A 259 22.10 15.50 -2.44
N ASP A 260 22.91 16.56 -2.49
CA ASP A 260 24.26 16.55 -1.96
C ASP A 260 24.27 17.22 -0.59
N VAL A 261 24.56 16.43 0.44
CA VAL A 261 24.55 16.85 1.84
C VAL A 261 25.96 17.37 2.21
N PRO A 262 26.14 18.68 2.41
CA PRO A 262 27.46 19.27 2.57
C PRO A 262 28.09 18.95 3.92
N LYS A 263 27.27 18.66 4.93
CA LYS A 263 27.71 18.41 6.30
C LYS A 263 26.79 17.39 6.98
N SER A 264 27.35 16.39 7.62
CA SER A 264 26.57 15.46 8.45
C SER A 264 25.85 16.19 9.59
N GLY A 265 24.56 15.93 9.77
CA GLY A 265 23.79 16.58 10.80
C GLY A 265 22.28 16.31 10.72
N LEU A 266 21.53 17.01 11.55
CA LEU A 266 20.07 16.97 11.59
C LEU A 266 19.52 18.04 10.64
N TYR A 267 18.58 17.63 9.80
CA TYR A 267 17.90 18.47 8.81
C TYR A 267 16.40 18.41 9.00
N GLU A 268 15.73 19.54 8.94
CA GLU A 268 14.28 19.65 8.83
C GLU A 268 13.89 19.78 7.38
N LEU A 269 12.84 19.06 6.96
CA LEU A 269 12.34 19.16 5.60
C LEU A 269 11.18 20.14 5.54
N ARG A 270 11.35 21.18 4.72
CA ARG A 270 10.32 22.14 4.34
C ARG A 270 9.95 21.96 2.88
N ILE A 271 8.67 21.92 2.57
CA ILE A 271 8.16 21.82 1.22
C ILE A 271 7.11 22.87 0.96
N LYS A 272 7.14 23.43 -0.24
CA LYS A 272 6.07 24.25 -0.76
C LYS A 272 5.13 23.41 -1.59
N TYR A 273 3.84 23.43 -1.28
CA TYR A 273 2.85 22.59 -1.91
C TYR A 273 1.52 23.30 -2.11
N MET A 274 0.73 22.79 -3.04
CA MET A 274 -0.68 23.11 -3.23
C MET A 274 -1.46 21.80 -3.35
N GLN A 275 -2.55 21.66 -2.59
CA GLN A 275 -3.41 20.49 -2.61
C GLN A 275 -4.88 20.92 -2.67
N GLY A 276 -5.34 21.35 -3.85
CA GLY A 276 -6.67 21.90 -4.10
C GLY A 276 -7.64 20.95 -4.80
N TYR A 277 -7.25 19.67 -5.05
CA TYR A 277 -8.01 18.77 -5.92
C TYR A 277 -9.01 17.87 -5.21
N THR A 278 -9.04 17.84 -3.89
CA THR A 278 -9.79 16.84 -3.10
C THR A 278 -10.95 17.43 -2.28
N ASN A 279 -11.57 18.51 -2.72
CA ASN A 279 -12.76 19.11 -2.10
C ASN A 279 -12.66 19.26 -0.57
N GLY A 280 -11.60 19.92 -0.11
CA GLY A 280 -11.40 20.23 1.32
C GLY A 280 -10.66 19.16 2.11
N ARG A 281 -10.23 18.06 1.48
CA ARG A 281 -9.48 16.99 2.14
C ARG A 281 -7.99 17.12 1.93
N GLY A 282 -7.21 16.74 2.94
CA GLY A 282 -5.78 16.54 2.77
C GLY A 282 -5.46 15.19 2.11
N VAL A 283 -4.21 15.02 1.77
CA VAL A 283 -3.66 13.76 1.22
C VAL A 283 -2.43 13.36 2.01
N SER A 284 -2.05 12.10 1.91
CA SER A 284 -0.87 11.58 2.58
C SER A 284 0.22 11.20 1.58
N ARG A 285 1.46 11.33 2.03
CA ARG A 285 2.65 10.86 1.32
C ARG A 285 3.53 10.06 2.27
N SER A 286 4.18 9.03 1.77
CA SER A 286 5.29 8.39 2.46
C SER A 286 6.59 9.06 2.03
N PHE A 287 7.50 9.24 2.99
CA PHE A 287 8.82 9.84 2.76
C PHE A 287 9.92 8.82 3.03
N TYR A 288 10.87 8.74 2.11
CA TYR A 288 12.00 7.81 2.18
C TYR A 288 13.30 8.57 2.01
N ILE A 289 14.34 8.08 2.66
CA ILE A 289 15.73 8.50 2.50
C ILE A 289 16.51 7.27 2.07
N ASP A 290 17.24 7.35 0.96
CA ASP A 290 18.02 6.25 0.38
C ASP A 290 17.19 4.96 0.19
N GLY A 291 15.91 5.12 -0.15
CA GLY A 291 14.95 4.04 -0.33
C GLY A 291 14.44 3.39 0.96
N GLU A 292 14.86 3.89 2.13
CA GLU A 292 14.44 3.37 3.44
C GLU A 292 13.53 4.36 4.18
N VAL A 293 12.66 3.82 5.04
CA VAL A 293 11.79 4.61 5.91
C VAL A 293 12.55 4.97 7.18
N PRO A 294 12.77 6.26 7.48
CA PRO A 294 13.56 6.64 8.66
C PRO A 294 12.84 6.34 9.99
N PHE A 295 11.53 6.48 10.04
CA PHE A 295 10.67 6.19 11.21
C PHE A 295 9.20 6.03 10.77
N LYS A 296 8.35 5.42 11.60
CA LYS A 296 6.97 5.04 11.25
C LYS A 296 6.11 6.19 10.74
N GLU A 297 6.23 7.37 11.35
CA GLU A 297 5.44 8.54 10.98
C GLU A 297 5.80 9.08 9.59
N ALA A 298 7.01 8.80 9.09
CA ALA A 298 7.41 9.14 7.72
C ALA A 298 6.59 8.39 6.65
N LEU A 299 5.93 7.28 7.01
CA LEU A 299 4.98 6.58 6.12
C LEU A 299 3.64 7.32 5.95
N ASN A 300 3.39 8.37 6.76
CA ASN A 300 2.13 9.09 6.73
C ASN A 300 2.32 10.61 6.96
N ILE A 301 3.03 11.26 6.07
CA ILE A 301 3.15 12.72 6.07
C ILE A 301 1.86 13.31 5.49
N TYR A 302 1.09 13.99 6.34
CA TYR A 302 -0.20 14.54 5.96
C TYR A 302 -0.06 15.93 5.37
N PHE A 303 -0.58 16.15 4.16
CA PHE A 303 -0.66 17.41 3.45
C PHE A 303 -2.10 17.95 3.54
N PRO A 304 -2.37 18.95 4.38
CA PRO A 304 -3.68 19.56 4.49
C PRO A 304 -4.19 20.14 3.17
N TYR A 305 -5.50 20.19 3.01
CA TYR A 305 -6.12 20.87 1.87
C TYR A 305 -5.68 22.34 1.80
N SER A 306 -5.25 22.77 0.63
CA SER A 306 -4.97 24.16 0.34
C SER A 306 -5.14 24.44 -1.15
N SER A 307 -6.09 25.34 -1.50
CA SER A 307 -6.27 25.86 -2.87
C SER A 307 -5.22 26.90 -3.25
N LYS A 308 -4.31 27.24 -2.32
CA LYS A 308 -3.20 28.16 -2.56
C LYS A 308 -1.89 27.48 -2.17
N TRP A 309 -0.79 27.92 -2.76
CA TRP A 309 0.53 27.47 -2.38
C TRP A 309 0.83 27.82 -0.92
N LYS A 310 1.31 26.85 -0.18
CA LYS A 310 1.71 26.97 1.24
C LYS A 310 3.05 26.28 1.45
N GLU A 311 3.77 26.77 2.45
CA GLU A 311 4.91 26.07 3.01
C GLU A 311 4.46 25.18 4.17
N MET A 312 5.06 24.02 4.26
CA MET A 312 4.85 23.07 5.33
C MET A 312 6.19 22.47 5.75
N THR A 313 6.42 22.39 7.05
CA THR A 313 7.50 21.59 7.63
C THR A 313 6.94 20.22 8.02
N PHE A 314 7.66 19.15 7.73
CA PHE A 314 7.27 17.83 8.21
C PHE A 314 7.34 17.80 9.72
N SER A 315 6.21 17.58 10.38
CA SER A 315 6.05 17.74 11.82
C SER A 315 4.92 16.88 12.38
N ASN A 316 4.92 16.71 13.69
CA ASN A 316 3.78 16.25 14.47
C ASN A 316 3.36 17.34 15.48
N GLU A 317 2.47 17.00 16.40
CA GLU A 317 2.01 17.92 17.46
C GLU A 317 3.12 18.40 18.41
N LYS A 318 4.26 17.68 18.47
CA LYS A 318 5.40 17.99 19.34
C LYS A 318 6.48 18.83 18.67
N GLY A 319 6.41 19.05 17.36
CA GLY A 319 7.38 19.85 16.61
C GLY A 319 7.79 19.24 15.26
N ALA A 320 8.78 19.86 14.63
CA ALA A 320 9.33 19.42 13.36
C ALA A 320 10.05 18.08 13.48
N TYR A 321 9.97 17.27 12.43
CA TYR A 321 10.80 16.08 12.30
C TYR A 321 12.21 16.48 11.86
N ALA A 322 13.21 15.99 12.59
CA ALA A 322 14.61 16.15 12.28
C ALA A 322 15.16 14.82 11.71
N PHE A 323 15.70 14.87 10.50
CA PHE A 323 16.28 13.74 9.80
C PHE A 323 17.80 13.80 9.87
N TYR A 324 18.46 12.74 10.33
CA TYR A 324 19.91 12.67 10.31
C TYR A 324 20.38 12.25 8.92
N LEU A 325 21.22 13.09 8.31
CA LEU A 325 21.87 12.80 7.03
C LEU A 325 23.39 12.86 7.24
N GLU A 326 24.09 11.93 6.64
CA GLU A 326 25.54 11.98 6.57
C GLU A 326 25.99 12.91 5.44
N LYS A 327 27.24 13.34 5.47
CA LYS A 327 27.81 14.10 4.36
C LYS A 327 27.94 13.20 3.12
N GLY A 328 27.43 13.65 1.98
CA GLY A 328 27.52 12.93 0.71
C GLY A 328 26.22 12.99 -0.10
N GLU A 329 26.15 12.18 -1.15
CA GLU A 329 24.96 12.05 -1.99
C GLU A 329 23.92 11.17 -1.28
N HIS A 330 22.68 11.65 -1.21
CA HIS A 330 21.52 10.94 -0.71
C HIS A 330 20.37 11.05 -1.71
N THR A 331 19.38 10.16 -1.58
CA THR A 331 18.13 10.27 -2.29
C THR A 331 16.98 10.55 -1.32
N VAL A 332 16.07 11.43 -1.71
CA VAL A 332 14.82 11.67 -0.99
C VAL A 332 13.65 11.36 -1.91
N THR A 333 12.68 10.61 -1.42
CA THR A 333 11.54 10.15 -2.21
C THR A 333 10.23 10.49 -1.52
N LEU A 334 9.26 11.03 -2.28
CA LEU A 334 7.88 11.19 -1.86
C LEU A 334 6.98 10.27 -2.68
N ALA A 335 6.25 9.40 -2.02
CA ALA A 335 5.30 8.48 -2.64
C ALA A 335 3.87 8.72 -2.15
N VAL A 336 2.89 8.52 -3.03
CA VAL A 336 1.46 8.57 -2.65
C VAL A 336 1.17 7.45 -1.67
N SER A 337 0.56 7.78 -0.54
CA SER A 337 0.10 6.79 0.44
C SER A 337 -1.36 7.01 0.82
N LEU A 338 -2.00 5.95 1.30
CA LEU A 338 -3.37 6.03 1.83
C LEU A 338 -3.44 6.74 3.18
N GLY A 339 -2.31 6.86 3.88
CA GLY A 339 -2.27 7.43 5.22
C GLY A 339 -3.22 6.70 6.18
N ASP A 340 -4.05 7.44 6.91
CA ASP A 340 -5.03 6.88 7.85
C ASP A 340 -6.18 6.13 7.17
N LEU A 341 -6.38 6.35 5.86
CA LEU A 341 -7.40 5.63 5.10
C LEU A 341 -7.05 4.14 4.89
N SER A 342 -5.78 3.74 5.04
CA SER A 342 -5.37 2.34 4.88
C SER A 342 -6.15 1.39 5.80
N GLU A 343 -6.24 1.72 7.09
CA GLU A 343 -6.98 0.91 8.06
C GLU A 343 -8.50 0.93 7.80
N ILE A 344 -9.03 2.06 7.39
CA ILE A 344 -10.46 2.18 7.03
C ILE A 344 -10.79 1.30 5.81
N ILE A 345 -9.94 1.32 4.77
CA ILE A 345 -10.12 0.49 3.58
C ILE A 345 -9.97 -0.99 3.93
N LYS A 346 -9.02 -1.35 4.79
CA LYS A 346 -8.85 -2.72 5.30
C LYS A 346 -10.11 -3.22 5.99
N ASP A 347 -10.67 -2.43 6.90
CA ASP A 347 -11.89 -2.78 7.62
C ASP A 347 -13.09 -2.89 6.66
N CYS A 348 -13.23 -1.98 5.69
CA CYS A 348 -14.26 -2.08 4.65
C CYS A 348 -14.14 -3.38 3.83
N LYS A 349 -12.92 -3.76 3.42
CA LYS A 349 -12.69 -5.03 2.70
C LYS A 349 -13.04 -6.25 3.56
N THR A 350 -12.76 -6.20 4.86
CA THR A 350 -13.15 -7.27 5.78
C THR A 350 -14.67 -7.38 5.88
N VAL A 351 -15.38 -6.26 6.09
CA VAL A 351 -16.86 -6.22 6.11
C VAL A 351 -17.43 -6.77 4.80
N LEU A 352 -16.91 -6.33 3.63
CA LEU A 352 -17.39 -6.83 2.34
C LEU A 352 -17.18 -8.32 2.16
N SER A 353 -16.07 -8.88 2.62
CA SER A 353 -15.79 -10.33 2.59
C SER A 353 -16.79 -11.12 3.43
N GLU A 354 -17.07 -10.64 4.65
CA GLU A 354 -18.07 -11.25 5.55
C GLU A 354 -19.49 -11.15 4.97
N LEU A 355 -19.88 -9.99 4.45
CA LEU A 355 -21.19 -9.79 3.82
C LEU A 355 -21.36 -10.64 2.55
N ASN A 356 -20.32 -10.87 1.77
CA ASN A 356 -20.36 -11.81 0.65
C ASN A 356 -20.57 -13.26 1.12
N THR A 357 -20.01 -13.62 2.28
CA THR A 357 -20.24 -14.93 2.89
C THR A 357 -21.68 -15.05 3.41
N VAL A 358 -22.17 -14.03 4.10
CA VAL A 358 -23.59 -13.88 4.50
C VAL A 358 -24.53 -14.04 3.29
N TYR A 359 -24.28 -13.30 2.21
CA TYR A 359 -25.08 -13.38 0.98
C TYR A 359 -25.12 -14.80 0.42
N ARG A 360 -23.97 -15.49 0.31
CA ARG A 360 -23.91 -16.88 -0.18
C ARG A 360 -24.72 -17.84 0.69
N ARG A 361 -24.69 -17.68 2.01
CA ARG A 361 -25.51 -18.48 2.95
C ARG A 361 -27.01 -18.24 2.74
N ILE A 362 -27.42 -17.00 2.58
CA ILE A 362 -28.82 -16.64 2.33
C ILE A 362 -29.33 -17.28 1.03
N ILE A 363 -28.58 -17.11 -0.08
CA ILE A 363 -29.02 -17.65 -1.39
C ILE A 363 -29.06 -19.19 -1.44
N THR A 364 -28.33 -19.86 -0.55
CA THR A 364 -28.40 -21.32 -0.43
C THR A 364 -29.78 -21.78 0.06
N LEU A 365 -30.49 -20.97 0.85
CA LEU A 365 -31.84 -21.25 1.34
C LEU A 365 -32.94 -20.63 0.50
N THR A 366 -32.71 -19.40 0.00
CA THR A 366 -33.75 -18.64 -0.67
C THR A 366 -33.72 -18.75 -2.20
N GLY A 367 -32.57 -19.17 -2.74
CA GLY A 367 -32.25 -18.98 -4.16
C GLY A 367 -31.82 -17.55 -4.46
N VAL A 368 -31.31 -17.32 -5.66
CA VAL A 368 -30.81 -16.00 -6.13
C VAL A 368 -31.97 -15.02 -6.36
N THR A 369 -33.14 -15.52 -6.73
CA THR A 369 -34.38 -14.77 -6.93
C THR A 369 -35.45 -15.31 -5.97
N PRO A 370 -35.45 -14.87 -4.72
CA PRO A 370 -36.42 -15.36 -3.75
C PRO A 370 -37.82 -14.86 -4.05
N ASP A 371 -38.81 -15.68 -3.69
CA ASP A 371 -40.20 -15.25 -3.64
C ASP A 371 -40.39 -14.27 -2.48
N SER A 372 -40.81 -13.05 -2.80
CA SER A 372 -40.96 -11.95 -1.83
C SER A 372 -42.09 -12.16 -0.82
N TYR A 373 -42.98 -13.10 -1.09
CA TYR A 373 -44.16 -13.41 -0.23
C TYR A 373 -43.96 -14.69 0.59
N ARG A 374 -42.89 -15.42 0.37
CA ARG A 374 -42.57 -16.66 1.08
C ARG A 374 -41.81 -16.35 2.37
N ASP A 375 -42.29 -16.88 3.48
CA ASP A 375 -41.57 -16.94 4.71
C ASP A 375 -40.47 -18.05 4.62
N TYR A 376 -39.20 -17.65 4.66
CA TYR A 376 -38.06 -18.55 4.61
C TYR A 376 -37.57 -18.99 5.99
N GLN A 377 -38.11 -18.41 7.07
CA GLN A 377 -37.71 -18.69 8.47
C GLN A 377 -36.18 -18.53 8.65
N LEU A 378 -35.63 -17.41 8.15
CA LEU A 378 -34.18 -17.20 8.14
C LEU A 378 -33.61 -17.11 9.55
N GLU A 379 -34.34 -16.51 10.48
CA GLU A 379 -33.95 -16.40 11.89
C GLU A 379 -33.79 -17.75 12.56
N ASP A 380 -34.68 -18.72 12.26
CA ASP A 380 -34.63 -20.06 12.83
C ASP A 380 -33.58 -20.96 12.15
N LYS A 381 -33.41 -20.83 10.83
CA LYS A 381 -32.57 -21.74 10.03
C LYS A 381 -31.11 -21.34 9.96
N ILE A 382 -30.82 -20.03 10.03
CA ILE A 382 -29.47 -19.47 9.94
C ILE A 382 -29.25 -18.32 10.94
N PRO A 383 -29.53 -18.53 12.26
CA PRO A 383 -29.40 -17.48 13.27
C PRO A 383 -28.00 -16.84 13.29
N GLU A 384 -26.96 -17.64 13.03
CA GLU A 384 -25.59 -17.14 12.95
C GLU A 384 -25.37 -16.11 11.82
N VAL A 385 -26.17 -16.18 10.75
CA VAL A 385 -26.11 -15.20 9.64
C VAL A 385 -26.77 -13.90 10.05
N ILE A 386 -27.87 -13.96 10.80
CA ILE A 386 -28.55 -12.78 11.34
C ILE A 386 -27.65 -12.04 12.34
N GLU A 387 -27.03 -12.81 13.25
CA GLU A 387 -26.03 -12.26 14.18
C GLU A 387 -24.85 -11.60 13.44
N ALA A 388 -24.33 -12.24 12.39
CA ALA A 388 -23.26 -11.70 11.58
C ALA A 388 -23.67 -10.38 10.88
N ILE A 389 -24.90 -10.28 10.36
CA ILE A 389 -25.47 -9.05 9.78
C ILE A 389 -25.46 -7.91 10.82
N GLY A 390 -25.92 -8.19 12.05
CA GLY A 390 -25.93 -7.22 13.14
C GLY A 390 -24.52 -6.74 13.51
N LYS A 391 -23.56 -7.65 13.59
CA LYS A 391 -22.15 -7.35 13.85
C LYS A 391 -21.53 -6.47 12.76
N GLU A 392 -21.75 -6.80 11.48
CA GLU A 392 -21.22 -6.02 10.38
C GLU A 392 -21.88 -4.63 10.27
N ALA A 393 -23.14 -4.49 10.65
CA ALA A 393 -23.80 -3.17 10.78
C ALA A 393 -23.09 -2.27 11.80
N GLN A 394 -22.74 -2.82 12.98
CA GLN A 394 -21.99 -2.09 14.02
C GLN A 394 -20.57 -1.71 13.55
N ARG A 395 -19.88 -2.62 12.85
CA ARG A 395 -18.55 -2.34 12.26
C ARG A 395 -18.63 -1.21 11.25
N LEU A 396 -19.64 -1.19 10.37
CA LEU A 396 -19.84 -0.10 9.42
C LEU A 396 -20.08 1.25 10.11
N ASP A 397 -20.81 1.29 11.21
CA ASP A 397 -21.00 2.53 11.98
C ASP A 397 -19.68 3.03 12.56
N ALA A 398 -18.84 2.15 13.11
CA ALA A 398 -17.52 2.50 13.62
C ALA A 398 -16.59 3.00 12.50
N ILE A 399 -16.65 2.38 11.31
CA ILE A 399 -15.91 2.84 10.11
C ILE A 399 -16.36 4.24 9.72
N VAL A 400 -17.68 4.48 9.66
CA VAL A 400 -18.25 5.80 9.32
C VAL A 400 -17.82 6.87 10.33
N GLU A 401 -17.80 6.55 11.61
CA GLU A 401 -17.34 7.48 12.65
C GLU A 401 -15.86 7.83 12.47
N ARG A 402 -14.99 6.84 12.24
CA ARG A 402 -13.56 7.04 11.98
C ARG A 402 -13.34 7.84 10.70
N LEU A 403 -14.06 7.53 9.63
CA LEU A 403 -13.97 8.25 8.35
C LEU A 403 -14.37 9.73 8.53
N ASN A 404 -15.39 10.03 9.30
CA ASN A 404 -15.80 11.41 9.57
C ASN A 404 -14.81 12.17 10.45
N LYS A 405 -14.10 11.49 11.37
CA LYS A 405 -13.06 12.08 12.20
C LYS A 405 -11.79 12.38 11.40
N SER A 406 -11.38 11.47 10.52
CA SER A 406 -10.18 11.62 9.69
C SER A 406 -10.35 12.65 8.57
N GLN A 407 -11.58 12.89 8.13
CA GLN A 407 -11.88 13.77 6.99
C GLN A 407 -12.80 14.92 7.43
N LYS A 408 -12.23 16.04 7.80
CA LYS A 408 -12.99 17.26 8.09
C LYS A 408 -13.76 17.69 6.81
N GLY A 409 -15.04 17.30 6.71
CA GLY A 409 -15.98 17.82 5.72
C GLY A 409 -16.41 16.91 4.56
N GLY A 410 -16.18 15.58 4.61
CA GLY A 410 -16.55 14.69 3.49
C GLY A 410 -17.95 14.06 3.59
N THR A 411 -18.68 14.07 2.47
CA THR A 411 -20.00 13.42 2.30
C THR A 411 -19.94 11.94 1.90
N GLU A 412 -18.73 11.37 1.74
CA GLU A 412 -18.53 10.03 1.15
C GLU A 412 -18.95 8.86 2.04
N SER A 413 -19.23 9.09 3.31
CA SER A 413 -19.81 8.08 4.20
C SER A 413 -21.26 7.68 3.86
N GLY A 414 -21.87 8.34 2.87
CA GLY A 414 -23.27 8.12 2.51
C GLY A 414 -23.60 6.68 2.06
N VAL A 415 -22.70 6.04 1.31
CA VAL A 415 -22.87 4.65 0.86
C VAL A 415 -22.78 3.70 2.06
N LEU A 416 -21.75 3.84 2.89
CA LEU A 416 -21.55 3.01 4.08
C LEU A 416 -22.71 3.15 5.07
N ARG A 417 -23.22 4.38 5.27
CA ARG A 417 -24.40 4.64 6.13
C ARG A 417 -25.68 4.00 5.58
N ARG A 418 -25.85 3.96 4.25
CA ARG A 418 -27.02 3.28 3.65
C ARG A 418 -26.92 1.78 3.87
N LEU A 419 -25.76 1.19 3.65
CA LEU A 419 -25.52 -0.23 3.88
C LEU A 419 -25.73 -0.57 5.37
N SER A 420 -25.13 0.18 6.31
CA SER A 420 -25.35 -0.04 7.75
C SER A 420 -26.82 -0.02 8.12
N ARG A 421 -27.60 0.97 7.63
CA ARG A 421 -29.03 1.04 7.88
C ARG A 421 -29.81 -0.14 7.30
N GLN A 422 -29.43 -0.62 6.12
CA GLN A 422 -30.04 -1.81 5.52
C GLN A 422 -29.76 -3.05 6.38
N LEU A 423 -28.51 -3.25 6.83
CA LEU A 423 -28.15 -4.37 7.67
C LEU A 423 -28.87 -4.35 9.04
N LYS A 424 -28.98 -3.17 9.67
CA LYS A 424 -29.78 -3.02 10.90
C LYS A 424 -31.22 -3.44 10.69
N LYS A 425 -31.83 -2.99 9.59
CA LYS A 425 -33.19 -3.37 9.24
C LYS A 425 -33.35 -4.88 9.02
N PHE A 426 -32.35 -5.54 8.46
CA PHE A 426 -32.32 -6.99 8.27
C PHE A 426 -32.12 -7.74 9.59
N ASN A 427 -31.33 -7.20 10.50
CA ASN A 427 -31.12 -7.76 11.84
C ASN A 427 -32.38 -7.64 12.71
N ASP A 428 -33.10 -6.48 12.62
CA ASP A 428 -34.33 -6.22 13.39
C ASP A 428 -35.55 -6.96 12.81
N ASP A 429 -35.51 -7.29 11.52
CA ASP A 429 -36.65 -7.91 10.80
C ASP A 429 -36.08 -8.76 9.63
N PRO A 430 -35.71 -10.02 9.91
CA PRO A 430 -35.11 -10.93 8.93
C PRO A 430 -36.00 -11.22 7.71
N ASP A 431 -37.34 -11.10 7.84
CA ASP A 431 -38.27 -11.31 6.73
C ASP A 431 -38.07 -10.29 5.59
N LYS A 432 -37.45 -9.15 5.88
CA LYS A 432 -37.11 -8.14 4.87
C LYS A 432 -35.89 -8.47 4.02
N ILE A 433 -35.16 -9.52 4.34
CA ILE A 433 -33.96 -9.94 3.58
C ILE A 433 -34.38 -10.42 2.20
N ALA A 434 -35.30 -11.38 2.11
CA ALA A 434 -35.71 -11.98 0.85
C ALA A 434 -36.26 -10.94 -0.17
N PRO A 435 -37.19 -10.02 0.20
CA PRO A 435 -37.68 -8.99 -0.71
C PRO A 435 -36.61 -7.99 -1.19
N GLN A 436 -35.53 -7.80 -0.40
CA GLN A 436 -34.48 -6.82 -0.67
C GLN A 436 -33.15 -7.47 -1.07
N LEU A 437 -33.12 -8.76 -1.39
CA LEU A 437 -31.88 -9.50 -1.65
C LEU A 437 -31.09 -8.95 -2.84
N THR A 438 -31.77 -8.59 -3.93
CA THR A 438 -31.14 -7.98 -5.11
C THR A 438 -30.50 -6.62 -4.78
N GLN A 439 -31.18 -5.80 -3.98
CA GLN A 439 -30.64 -4.52 -3.54
C GLN A 439 -29.44 -4.72 -2.60
N PHE A 440 -29.51 -5.70 -1.72
CA PHE A 440 -28.38 -6.07 -0.86
C PHE A 440 -27.16 -6.47 -1.68
N GLN A 441 -27.33 -7.37 -2.66
CA GLN A 441 -26.27 -7.75 -3.58
C GLN A 441 -25.65 -6.53 -4.28
N SER A 442 -26.47 -5.63 -4.80
CA SER A 442 -25.99 -4.40 -5.46
C SER A 442 -25.24 -3.46 -4.52
N ASN A 443 -25.54 -3.46 -3.23
CA ASN A 443 -24.86 -2.61 -2.24
C ASN A 443 -23.51 -3.17 -1.76
N ILE A 444 -23.26 -4.47 -1.97
CA ILE A 444 -22.01 -5.16 -1.59
C ILE A 444 -21.14 -5.51 -2.81
N SER A 445 -21.57 -5.21 -4.03
CA SER A 445 -20.78 -5.34 -5.28
C SER A 445 -20.07 -4.04 -5.61
#